data_d372c0c35830981eacae796e795e9f84
#
_entry.id   d372c0c35830981eacae796e795e9f84
#
_cell.length_a   1.000
_cell.length_b   1.000
_cell.length_c   1.000
_cell.angle_alpha   90.00
_cell.angle_beta   90.00
_cell.angle_gamma   90.00
#
_symmetry.space_group_name_H-M   'P 1'
#
loop_
_entity.id
_entity.type
_entity.pdbx_description
1 polymer ?
#
loop_
_entity_poly.entity_id
_entity_poly.type
_entity_poly.pdbx_seq_one_letter_code
_entity_poly.pdbx_strand_id
1 'polypeptide(L)'
;MLQHPQEQRQAKNSVALLRLSLANCELVVGERFTPETLHALLHRPGRDTRLLYPDVPAAPAPRPAASAPAVGPDAPLRLVVLDATWRKSLRMLLEHPALAALPRLSLDAPAPTRYRAIRAARRADQISTLEATVQMLAVLEGPGFNASPLLDAFDRFVAGVASRQGPRVSAREA
;
A
#
# COMPACT_ATOMS: atom_id res chain seq x y z
N MET A 1 5.21 3.74 5.10
CA MET A 1 5.10 3.10 3.76
C MET A 1 6.48 2.71 3.29
N LEU A 2 6.61 1.53 2.69
CA LEU A 2 7.85 1.05 2.07
C LEU A 2 7.65 1.05 0.55
N GLN A 3 8.39 1.88 -0.17
CA GLN A 3 8.26 2.06 -1.61
C GLN A 3 9.44 1.44 -2.34
N HIS A 4 9.16 0.62 -3.35
CA HIS A 4 10.20 0.11 -4.23
C HIS A 4 10.81 1.25 -5.08
N PRO A 5 12.15 1.34 -5.25
CA PRO A 5 12.80 2.48 -5.93
C PRO A 5 12.29 2.76 -7.34
N GLN A 6 11.89 1.72 -8.08
CA GLN A 6 11.35 1.88 -9.44
C GLN A 6 9.96 2.54 -9.48
N GLU A 7 9.18 2.47 -8.38
CA GLU A 7 7.88 3.15 -8.30
C GLU A 7 8.04 4.65 -8.04
N GLN A 8 9.11 5.08 -7.38
CA GLN A 8 9.39 6.48 -7.10
C GLN A 8 9.46 7.34 -8.38
N ARG A 9 9.99 6.76 -9.46
CA ARG A 9 10.18 7.46 -10.75
C ARG A 9 8.99 7.35 -11.69
N GLN A 10 7.94 6.66 -11.28
CA GLN A 10 6.75 6.49 -12.14
C GLN A 10 5.90 7.75 -12.14
N ALA A 11 5.59 8.27 -13.32
CA ALA A 11 4.66 9.40 -13.48
C ALA A 11 3.25 9.12 -12.89
N LYS A 12 2.95 7.84 -12.66
CA LYS A 12 1.68 7.34 -12.09
C LYS A 12 1.79 7.07 -10.59
N ASN A 13 2.83 7.57 -9.92
CA ASN A 13 3.03 7.35 -8.50
C ASN A 13 2.03 8.17 -7.67
N SER A 14 1.03 7.50 -7.12
CA SER A 14 0.01 8.11 -6.27
C SER A 14 0.41 8.23 -4.79
N VAL A 15 1.54 7.64 -4.39
CA VAL A 15 2.03 7.66 -3.00
C VAL A 15 2.34 9.08 -2.52
N ALA A 16 2.74 9.98 -3.43
CA ALA A 16 2.94 11.38 -3.10
C ALA A 16 1.67 12.04 -2.54
N LEU A 17 0.50 11.69 -3.06
CA LEU A 17 -0.79 12.18 -2.55
C LEU A 17 -1.06 11.68 -1.14
N LEU A 18 -0.82 10.39 -0.86
CA LEU A 18 -0.94 9.84 0.50
C LEU A 18 -0.04 10.59 1.48
N ARG A 19 1.22 10.80 1.10
CA ARG A 19 2.19 11.50 1.95
C ARG A 19 1.78 12.94 2.26
N LEU A 20 1.18 13.64 1.31
CA LEU A 20 0.71 15.02 1.48
C LEU A 20 -0.60 15.10 2.28
N SER A 21 -1.42 14.05 2.24
CA SER A 21 -2.76 14.04 2.84
C SER A 21 -2.82 13.43 4.23
N LEU A 22 -1.83 12.60 4.60
CA LEU A 22 -1.81 11.92 5.89
C LEU A 22 -0.72 12.51 6.78
N ALA A 23 -1.11 13.10 7.91
CA ALA A 23 -0.21 13.79 8.84
C ALA A 23 0.93 12.88 9.36
N ASN A 24 0.65 11.59 9.59
CA ASN A 24 1.58 10.62 10.15
C ASN A 24 2.06 9.60 9.10
N CYS A 25 2.34 10.04 7.88
CA CYS A 25 2.79 9.18 6.80
C CYS A 25 4.31 9.26 6.60
N GLU A 26 5.01 8.23 7.04
CA GLU A 26 6.45 8.06 6.80
C GLU A 26 6.66 7.25 5.51
N LEU A 27 7.52 7.71 4.61
CA LEU A 27 7.88 7.03 3.37
C LEU A 27 9.35 6.66 3.37
N VAL A 28 9.64 5.38 3.24
CA VAL A 28 11.00 4.87 3.10
C VAL A 28 11.13 4.15 1.76
N VAL A 29 12.11 4.57 0.97
CA VAL A 29 12.38 4.00 -0.35
C VAL A 29 13.49 2.99 -0.26
N GLY A 30 13.24 1.78 -0.74
CA GLY A 30 14.23 0.69 -0.76
C GLY A 30 13.64 -0.59 -1.34
N GLU A 31 14.50 -1.42 -1.90
CA GLU A 31 14.15 -2.78 -2.34
C GLU A 31 14.55 -3.79 -1.27
N ARG A 32 15.72 -3.57 -0.68
CA ARG A 32 16.28 -4.39 0.41
C ARG A 32 16.57 -3.51 1.60
N PHE A 33 16.24 -4.03 2.76
CA PHE A 33 16.45 -3.37 4.05
C PHE A 33 17.27 -4.30 4.94
N THR A 34 18.18 -3.74 5.72
CA THR A 34 18.86 -4.55 6.74
C THR A 34 17.90 -4.93 7.85
N PRO A 35 18.14 -6.03 8.57
CA PRO A 35 17.31 -6.43 9.72
C PRO A 35 17.14 -5.31 10.74
N GLU A 36 18.20 -4.54 11.01
CA GLU A 36 18.21 -3.42 11.97
C GLU A 36 17.30 -2.29 11.48
N THR A 37 17.39 -1.94 10.19
CA THR A 37 16.53 -0.92 9.58
C THR A 37 15.07 -1.32 9.67
N LEU A 38 14.75 -2.57 9.31
CA LEU A 38 13.38 -3.07 9.41
C LEU A 38 12.89 -3.11 10.85
N HIS A 39 13.73 -3.58 11.79
CA HIS A 39 13.37 -3.57 13.19
C HIS A 39 13.00 -2.16 13.66
N ALA A 40 13.83 -1.18 13.38
CA ALA A 40 13.56 0.21 13.76
C ALA A 40 12.28 0.78 13.09
N LEU A 41 12.00 0.39 11.85
CA LEU A 41 10.81 0.83 11.12
C LEU A 41 9.53 0.12 11.58
N LEU A 42 9.59 -1.16 11.92
CA LEU A 42 8.41 -1.98 12.19
C LEU A 42 8.07 -2.03 13.68
N HIS A 43 9.07 -1.98 14.56
CA HIS A 43 8.87 -2.10 16.01
C HIS A 43 8.99 -0.75 16.71
N ARG A 44 7.89 0.00 16.72
CA ARG A 44 7.77 1.23 17.50
C ARG A 44 7.12 0.92 18.85
N PRO A 45 7.73 1.28 19.98
CA PRO A 45 7.13 1.06 21.30
C PRO A 45 5.71 1.64 21.40
N GLY A 46 4.80 0.89 22.01
CA GLY A 46 3.41 1.31 22.21
C GLY A 46 2.56 1.38 20.94
N ARG A 47 2.96 0.74 19.86
CA ARG A 47 2.19 0.68 18.61
C ARG A 47 1.92 -0.74 18.16
N ASP A 48 0.66 -1.04 17.78
CA ASP A 48 0.29 -2.27 17.10
C ASP A 48 0.61 -2.12 15.60
N THR A 49 1.66 -2.79 15.14
CA THR A 49 2.11 -2.69 13.74
C THR A 49 1.54 -3.82 12.91
N ARG A 50 0.77 -3.47 11.87
CA ARG A 50 0.15 -4.43 10.95
C ARG A 50 0.47 -4.10 9.50
N LEU A 51 0.53 -5.14 8.66
CA LEU A 51 0.81 -5.03 7.23
C LEU A 51 -0.49 -5.08 6.41
N LEU A 52 -0.75 -4.03 5.64
CA LEU A 52 -1.80 -4.06 4.62
C LEU A 52 -1.33 -4.90 3.43
N TYR A 53 -1.81 -6.13 3.35
CA TYR A 53 -1.49 -7.05 2.28
C TYR A 53 -2.55 -8.15 2.18
N PRO A 54 -2.97 -8.53 0.96
CA PRO A 54 -3.97 -9.58 0.81
C PRO A 54 -3.43 -10.93 1.30
N ASP A 55 -4.35 -11.76 1.73
CA ASP A 55 -4.04 -13.15 2.03
C ASP A 55 -4.02 -13.94 0.73
N VAL A 56 -2.83 -14.20 0.21
CA VAL A 56 -2.62 -14.95 -1.03
C VAL A 56 -1.72 -16.15 -0.76
N PRO A 57 -1.97 -17.33 -1.38
CA PRO A 57 -1.21 -18.54 -1.11
C PRO A 57 0.30 -18.40 -1.32
N ALA A 58 0.72 -17.53 -2.25
CA ALA A 58 2.13 -17.30 -2.54
C ALA A 58 2.85 -16.43 -1.50
N ALA A 59 2.11 -15.75 -0.62
CA ALA A 59 2.71 -14.93 0.43
C ALA A 59 2.98 -15.78 1.67
N PRO A 60 4.13 -15.59 2.36
CA PRO A 60 4.41 -16.29 3.61
C PRO A 60 3.31 -16.03 4.63
N ALA A 61 2.87 -17.05 5.35
CA ALA A 61 1.91 -16.87 6.43
C ALA A 61 2.50 -15.96 7.53
N PRO A 62 1.68 -15.07 8.14
CA PRO A 62 2.13 -14.28 9.26
C PRO A 62 2.59 -15.21 10.39
N ARG A 63 3.77 -14.96 10.93
CA ARG A 63 4.26 -15.65 12.14
C ARG A 63 4.42 -14.61 13.22
N PRO A 64 3.70 -14.73 14.35
CA PRO A 64 3.97 -13.87 15.48
C PRO A 64 5.44 -13.96 15.83
N ALA A 65 6.16 -12.85 15.83
CA ALA A 65 7.52 -12.83 16.33
C ALA A 65 7.47 -13.15 17.82
N ALA A 66 8.19 -14.16 18.24
CA ALA A 66 8.27 -14.57 19.65
C ALA A 66 8.75 -13.44 20.59
N SER A 67 9.29 -12.37 20.03
CA SER A 67 9.80 -11.19 20.72
C SER A 67 9.01 -9.90 20.45
N ALA A 68 7.86 -9.97 19.78
CA ALA A 68 7.04 -8.78 19.63
C ALA A 68 6.55 -8.33 21.03
N PRO A 69 6.84 -7.10 21.46
CA PRO A 69 6.33 -6.62 22.75
C PRO A 69 4.80 -6.73 22.76
N ALA A 70 4.25 -7.28 23.83
CA ALA A 70 2.82 -7.31 24.02
C ALA A 70 2.30 -5.87 23.98
N VAL A 71 1.50 -5.57 22.97
CA VAL A 71 0.88 -4.25 22.82
C VAL A 71 -0.51 -4.34 23.42
N GLY A 72 -0.87 -3.38 24.26
CA GLY A 72 -2.20 -3.35 24.88
C GLY A 72 -3.30 -3.26 23.82
N PRO A 73 -4.53 -3.68 24.15
CA PRO A 73 -5.65 -3.71 23.20
C PRO A 73 -5.99 -2.33 22.63
N ASP A 74 -5.68 -1.26 23.35
CA ASP A 74 -5.96 0.12 22.95
C ASP A 74 -4.76 0.83 22.29
N ALA A 75 -3.72 0.09 21.93
CA ALA A 75 -2.54 0.69 21.33
C ALA A 75 -2.83 1.28 19.94
N PRO A 76 -2.34 2.48 19.65
CA PRO A 76 -2.50 3.08 18.33
C PRO A 76 -1.94 2.19 17.23
N LEU A 77 -2.75 1.93 16.21
CA LEU A 77 -2.35 1.11 15.07
C LEU A 77 -1.30 1.84 14.21
N ARG A 78 -0.31 1.10 13.77
CA ARG A 78 0.63 1.49 12.73
C ARG A 78 0.43 0.63 11.50
N LEU A 79 -0.07 1.21 10.43
CA LEU A 79 -0.27 0.51 9.16
C LEU A 79 1.00 0.55 8.31
N VAL A 80 1.55 -0.62 8.00
CA VAL A 80 2.64 -0.79 7.04
C VAL A 80 2.03 -1.07 5.68
N VAL A 81 2.48 -0.34 4.66
CA VAL A 81 1.99 -0.47 3.28
C VAL A 81 3.18 -0.63 2.34
N LEU A 82 3.11 -1.60 1.42
CA LEU A 82 4.11 -1.81 0.38
C LEU A 82 3.66 -1.15 -0.92
N ASP A 83 4.44 -0.20 -1.41
CA ASP A 83 4.20 0.41 -2.71
C ASP A 83 5.15 -0.16 -3.76
N ALA A 84 4.65 -1.15 -4.49
CA ALA A 84 5.36 -1.88 -5.52
C ALA A 84 4.37 -2.58 -6.47
N THR A 85 4.85 -3.09 -7.60
CA THR A 85 4.04 -4.06 -8.36
C THR A 85 3.84 -5.34 -7.54
N TRP A 86 2.78 -6.11 -7.82
CA TRP A 86 2.48 -7.36 -7.11
C TRP A 86 3.68 -8.31 -7.00
N ARG A 87 4.39 -8.51 -8.11
CA ARG A 87 5.58 -9.36 -8.13
C ARG A 87 6.69 -8.83 -7.23
N LYS A 88 6.90 -7.51 -7.21
CA LYS A 88 7.92 -6.89 -6.38
C LYS A 88 7.54 -6.88 -4.91
N SER A 89 6.27 -6.57 -4.58
CA SER A 89 5.80 -6.59 -3.19
C SER A 89 5.88 -8.00 -2.59
N LEU A 90 5.51 -9.03 -3.36
CA LEU A 90 5.68 -10.41 -2.93
C LEU A 90 7.17 -10.76 -2.72
N ARG A 91 8.05 -10.32 -3.62
CA ARG A 91 9.49 -10.51 -3.46
C ARG A 91 10.02 -9.81 -2.20
N MET A 92 9.59 -8.58 -1.93
CA MET A 92 9.94 -7.87 -0.69
C MET A 92 9.52 -8.66 0.55
N LEU A 93 8.35 -9.30 0.55
CA LEU A 93 7.91 -10.16 1.65
C LEU A 93 8.80 -11.41 1.81
N LEU A 94 9.14 -12.06 0.70
CA LEU A 94 9.99 -13.27 0.72
C LEU A 94 11.40 -12.98 1.18
N GLU A 95 11.95 -11.83 0.80
CA GLU A 95 13.32 -11.42 1.16
C GLU A 95 13.42 -10.82 2.57
N HIS A 96 12.28 -10.46 3.19
CA HIS A 96 12.26 -9.80 4.50
C HIS A 96 11.34 -10.53 5.50
N PRO A 97 11.84 -11.54 6.21
CA PRO A 97 11.04 -12.31 7.18
C PRO A 97 10.34 -11.45 8.24
N ALA A 98 10.95 -10.34 8.65
CA ALA A 98 10.34 -9.41 9.61
C ALA A 98 9.06 -8.75 9.06
N LEU A 99 9.00 -8.42 7.75
CA LEU A 99 7.77 -7.95 7.10
C LEU A 99 6.73 -9.06 6.99
N ALA A 100 7.18 -10.26 6.61
CA ALA A 100 6.30 -11.41 6.47
C ALA A 100 5.65 -11.85 7.79
N ALA A 101 6.34 -11.62 8.90
CA ALA A 101 5.88 -11.97 10.25
C ALA A 101 4.79 -11.03 10.80
N LEU A 102 4.62 -9.84 10.22
CA LEU A 102 3.61 -8.89 10.70
C LEU A 102 2.20 -9.46 10.57
N PRO A 103 1.32 -9.23 11.56
CA PRO A 103 -0.10 -9.48 11.42
C PRO A 103 -0.64 -8.73 10.21
N ARG A 104 -1.50 -9.39 9.42
CA ARG A 104 -2.04 -8.82 8.19
C ARG A 104 -3.40 -8.20 8.38
N LEU A 105 -3.63 -7.15 7.62
CA LEU A 105 -4.94 -6.62 7.32
C LEU A 105 -5.18 -6.80 5.82
N SER A 106 -6.25 -7.47 5.46
CA SER A 106 -6.70 -7.62 4.07
C SER A 106 -8.02 -6.91 3.85
N LEU A 107 -8.26 -6.48 2.63
CA LEU A 107 -9.56 -5.99 2.20
C LEU A 107 -10.34 -7.18 1.62
N ASP A 108 -11.45 -7.56 2.24
CA ASP A 108 -12.25 -8.73 1.82
C ASP A 108 -12.86 -8.53 0.42
N ALA A 109 -13.33 -7.33 0.13
CA ALA A 109 -13.90 -6.96 -1.16
C ALA A 109 -13.50 -5.52 -1.52
N PRO A 110 -12.32 -5.32 -2.13
CA PRO A 110 -11.89 -3.97 -2.48
C PRO A 110 -12.85 -3.35 -3.51
N ALA A 111 -13.19 -2.07 -3.29
CA ALA A 111 -13.99 -1.32 -4.24
C ALA A 111 -13.28 -1.26 -5.61
N PRO A 112 -14.02 -1.18 -6.71
CA PRO A 112 -13.43 -1.10 -8.05
C PRO A 112 -12.45 0.05 -8.18
N THR A 113 -11.32 -0.19 -8.83
CA THR A 113 -10.28 0.82 -8.98
C THR A 113 -10.71 2.01 -9.86
N ARG A 114 -10.43 3.21 -9.41
CA ARG A 114 -10.52 4.48 -10.16
C ARG A 114 -9.34 4.66 -11.13
N TYR A 115 -8.30 3.83 -10.98
CA TYR A 115 -7.05 3.91 -11.72
C TYR A 115 -7.10 3.33 -13.14
N ARG A 116 -8.26 2.78 -13.57
CA ARG A 116 -8.42 2.09 -14.87
C ARG A 116 -8.07 2.97 -16.07
N ALA A 117 -8.29 4.27 -15.98
CA ALA A 117 -8.02 5.21 -17.08
C ALA A 117 -6.54 5.28 -17.48
N ILE A 118 -5.62 5.03 -16.55
CA ILE A 118 -4.18 5.18 -16.78
C ILE A 118 -3.36 3.91 -16.56
N ARG A 119 -3.94 2.88 -15.97
CA ARG A 119 -3.28 1.59 -15.73
C ARG A 119 -4.21 0.45 -16.11
N ALA A 120 -3.78 -0.40 -17.04
CA ALA A 120 -4.47 -1.65 -17.31
C ALA A 120 -4.31 -2.57 -16.09
N ALA A 121 -5.35 -2.71 -15.29
CA ALA A 121 -5.41 -3.73 -14.28
C ALA A 121 -5.57 -5.09 -14.96
N ARG A 122 -4.68 -6.05 -14.67
CA ARG A 122 -4.79 -7.41 -15.21
C ARG A 122 -5.95 -8.18 -14.56
N ARG A 123 -6.38 -7.76 -13.39
CA ARG A 123 -7.47 -8.35 -12.60
C ARG A 123 -8.31 -7.23 -11.99
N ALA A 124 -9.60 -7.51 -11.79
CA ALA A 124 -10.55 -6.55 -11.25
C ALA A 124 -10.27 -6.15 -9.79
N ASP A 125 -9.62 -7.02 -9.05
CA ASP A 125 -9.22 -6.86 -7.65
C ASP A 125 -7.90 -6.07 -7.46
N GLN A 126 -7.23 -5.69 -8.55
CA GLN A 126 -6.00 -4.90 -8.50
C GLN A 126 -6.33 -3.41 -8.37
N ILE A 127 -6.23 -2.90 -7.16
CA ILE A 127 -6.35 -1.48 -6.83
C ILE A 127 -4.98 -0.85 -6.60
N SER A 128 -4.90 0.48 -6.64
CA SER A 128 -3.65 1.19 -6.35
C SER A 128 -3.32 1.16 -4.85
N THR A 129 -2.06 1.38 -4.53
CA THR A 129 -1.61 1.52 -3.13
C THR A 129 -2.40 2.60 -2.39
N LEU A 130 -2.71 3.73 -3.06
CA LEU A 130 -3.53 4.79 -2.48
C LEU A 130 -4.94 4.29 -2.16
N GLU A 131 -5.60 3.65 -3.12
CA GLU A 131 -6.97 3.15 -2.93
C GLU A 131 -7.04 2.11 -1.82
N ALA A 132 -6.10 1.16 -1.80
CA ALA A 132 -6.02 0.16 -0.75
C ALA A 132 -5.84 0.80 0.64
N THR A 133 -4.95 1.79 0.74
CA THR A 133 -4.70 2.51 1.99
C THR A 133 -5.94 3.27 2.45
N VAL A 134 -6.60 4.00 1.56
CA VAL A 134 -7.83 4.78 1.89
C VAL A 134 -8.96 3.87 2.32
N GLN A 135 -9.19 2.76 1.62
CA GLN A 135 -10.23 1.80 2.00
C GLN A 135 -9.95 1.17 3.37
N MET A 136 -8.70 0.80 3.63
CA MET A 136 -8.34 0.26 4.95
C MET A 136 -8.49 1.31 6.06
N LEU A 137 -8.09 2.56 5.84
CA LEU A 137 -8.30 3.64 6.80
C LEU A 137 -9.78 3.86 7.08
N ALA A 138 -10.65 3.80 6.05
CA ALA A 138 -12.09 3.90 6.25
C ALA A 138 -12.65 2.76 7.11
N VAL A 139 -12.11 1.55 7.00
CA VAL A 139 -12.48 0.42 7.86
C VAL A 139 -12.00 0.64 9.30
N LEU A 140 -10.79 1.11 9.49
CA LEU A 140 -10.16 1.26 10.80
C LEU A 140 -10.68 2.46 11.61
N GLU A 141 -10.88 3.60 10.94
CA GLU A 141 -11.33 4.85 11.56
C GLU A 141 -12.86 4.95 11.62
N GLY A 142 -13.55 4.12 10.84
CA GLY A 142 -15.01 4.08 10.81
C GLY A 142 -15.64 5.34 10.21
N PRO A 143 -16.91 5.67 10.61
CA PRO A 143 -17.69 6.76 9.99
C PRO A 143 -17.08 8.16 10.12
N GLY A 144 -16.13 8.35 11.04
CA GLY A 144 -15.43 9.63 11.21
C GLY A 144 -14.38 9.92 10.13
N PHE A 145 -13.98 8.93 9.36
CA PHE A 145 -12.96 9.10 8.32
C PHE A 145 -13.57 9.64 7.02
N ASN A 146 -13.19 10.87 6.65
CA ASN A 146 -13.59 11.45 5.39
C ASN A 146 -12.53 11.24 4.29
N ALA A 147 -12.75 10.23 3.45
CA ALA A 147 -11.86 9.89 2.33
C ALA A 147 -12.01 10.83 1.12
N SER A 148 -13.11 11.57 1.02
CA SER A 148 -13.48 12.32 -0.20
C SER A 148 -12.40 13.29 -0.68
N PRO A 149 -11.78 14.15 0.16
CA PRO A 149 -10.78 15.09 -0.33
C PRO A 149 -9.58 14.39 -1.00
N LEU A 150 -9.14 13.26 -0.45
CA LEU A 150 -8.02 12.48 -0.99
C LEU A 150 -8.42 11.76 -2.28
N LEU A 151 -9.60 11.17 -2.33
CA LEU A 151 -10.10 10.49 -3.52
C LEU A 151 -10.36 11.46 -4.68
N ASP A 152 -10.89 12.67 -4.39
CA ASP A 152 -11.06 13.73 -5.39
C ASP A 152 -9.71 14.24 -5.92
N ALA A 153 -8.72 14.38 -5.05
CA ALA A 153 -7.35 14.70 -5.47
C ALA A 153 -6.75 13.59 -6.35
N PHE A 154 -7.05 12.33 -6.02
CA PHE A 154 -6.62 11.19 -6.81
C PHE A 154 -7.30 11.15 -8.17
N ASP A 155 -8.61 11.42 -8.26
CA ASP A 155 -9.34 11.48 -9.54
C ASP A 155 -8.77 12.59 -10.45
N ARG A 156 -8.48 13.77 -9.89
CA ARG A 156 -7.80 14.85 -10.64
C ARG A 156 -6.40 14.42 -11.12
N PHE A 157 -5.65 13.75 -10.29
CA PHE A 157 -4.34 13.21 -10.65
C PHE A 157 -4.45 12.20 -11.80
N VAL A 158 -5.39 11.25 -11.72
CA VAL A 158 -5.64 10.25 -12.76
C VAL A 158 -6.03 10.92 -14.08
N ALA A 159 -6.95 11.90 -14.05
CA ALA A 159 -7.35 12.65 -15.23
C ALA A 159 -6.16 13.41 -15.86
N GLY A 160 -5.34 14.06 -15.04
CA GLY A 160 -4.14 14.77 -15.51
C GLY A 160 -3.06 13.85 -16.10
N VAL A 161 -2.93 12.63 -15.62
CA VAL A 161 -2.01 11.63 -16.22
C VAL A 161 -2.60 11.07 -17.52
N ALA A 162 -3.90 10.80 -17.57
CA ALA A 162 -4.57 10.29 -18.78
C ALA A 162 -4.47 11.29 -19.93
N SER A 163 -4.71 12.58 -19.67
CA SER A 163 -4.63 13.63 -20.69
C SER A 163 -3.22 13.78 -21.32
N ARG A 164 -2.17 13.55 -20.53
CA ARG A 164 -0.78 13.62 -21.02
C ARG A 164 -0.36 12.40 -21.83
N GLN A 165 -1.05 11.27 -21.71
CA GLN A 165 -0.71 10.02 -22.43
C GLN A 165 -1.35 9.96 -23.84
N GLY A 166 -2.27 10.85 -24.18
CA GLY A 166 -3.03 10.82 -25.44
C GLY A 166 -3.98 9.62 -25.54
N PRO A 167 -4.81 9.55 -26.59
CA PRO A 167 -5.66 8.40 -26.82
C PRO A 167 -4.76 7.18 -27.12
N ARG A 168 -4.96 6.07 -26.38
CA ARG A 168 -4.34 4.79 -26.72
C ARG A 168 -4.94 4.34 -28.05
N VAL A 169 -4.15 4.43 -29.13
CA VAL A 169 -4.49 3.78 -30.39
C VAL A 169 -4.59 2.28 -30.07
N SER A 170 -5.79 1.73 -30.10
CA SER A 170 -6.01 0.29 -30.03
C SER A 170 -5.44 -0.32 -31.31
N ALA A 171 -4.23 -0.86 -31.25
CA ALA A 171 -3.73 -1.77 -32.26
C ALA A 171 -4.51 -3.09 -32.15
N ARG A 172 -5.73 -3.09 -32.72
CA ARG A 172 -6.50 -4.28 -33.06
C ARG A 172 -7.16 -3.95 -34.39
N GLU A 173 -6.46 -4.33 -35.43
CA GLU A 173 -6.99 -4.73 -36.74
C GLU A 173 -5.79 -4.91 -37.65
N ALA A 174 -5.27 -6.13 -37.73
CA ALA A 174 -4.68 -6.79 -38.87
C ALA A 174 -4.53 -8.28 -38.55
#